data_0408345b08ef4bd2c50fb89e68a27396
#
_entry.id   0408345b08ef4bd2c50fb89e68a27396
#
_cell.length_a   1.000
_cell.length_b   1.000
_cell.length_c   1.000
_cell.angle_alpha   90.00
_cell.angle_beta   90.00
_cell.angle_gamma   90.00
#
_symmetry.space_group_name_H-M   'P 1'
#
loop_
_entity.id
_entity.type
_entity.pdbx_description
1 polymer ?
#
loop_
_entity_poly.entity_id
_entity_poly.type
_entity_poly.pdbx_seq_one_letter_code
_entity_poly.pdbx_strand_id
1 'polypeptide(L)'
;MKTKTIVFIHGMYMNSLCWEHWVNLCQTKGYRCLAPDWPGRDKPIEVLRKNHPDQQLGHLTLGRVLEHFADTIKTLDEKPIIIGHSMGGLAVQLLLQRDLAVAGVAIDSAPPMGVFTTKWSFLKSNWPHITPFVSQNSPIEMTFERFQYTFVNSFPLAEQRAAYERYVVPESRRIPRNSLTARVGFKKSHPPLLLIAGSADNIIPASLIKSNYAKYKRTSSVTDFKEFAGRTHFIIGQKNWEEVAEYILAWLNEKGV
;
A
#
# COMPACT_ATOMS: atom_id res chain seq x y z
N MET A 1 9.90 -23.36 -11.94
CA MET A 1 9.27 -23.61 -10.61
C MET A 1 8.45 -22.37 -10.25
N LYS A 2 7.29 -22.55 -9.59
CA LYS A 2 6.52 -21.39 -9.07
C LYS A 2 7.29 -20.77 -7.92
N THR A 3 7.39 -19.44 -7.88
CA THR A 3 7.98 -18.77 -6.71
C THR A 3 7.14 -19.01 -5.46
N LYS A 4 7.81 -19.15 -4.34
CA LYS A 4 7.18 -19.29 -3.02
C LYS A 4 7.47 -18.13 -2.09
N THR A 5 8.10 -17.08 -2.59
CA THR A 5 8.45 -15.90 -1.79
C THR A 5 7.47 -14.76 -2.03
N ILE A 6 6.91 -14.21 -0.95
CA ILE A 6 6.06 -13.02 -0.97
C ILE A 6 6.75 -11.90 -0.18
N VAL A 7 6.83 -10.71 -0.77
CA VAL A 7 7.26 -9.48 -0.08
C VAL A 7 6.07 -8.55 0.07
N PHE A 8 5.74 -8.21 1.31
CA PHE A 8 4.67 -7.28 1.65
C PHE A 8 5.20 -5.86 1.82
N ILE A 9 4.48 -4.87 1.27
CA ILE A 9 4.85 -3.45 1.30
C ILE A 9 3.71 -2.67 1.95
N HIS A 10 3.94 -2.16 3.17
CA HIS A 10 2.92 -1.38 3.88
C HIS A 10 2.71 0.01 3.28
N GLY A 11 1.61 0.66 3.65
CA GLY A 11 1.28 2.03 3.27
C GLY A 11 1.79 3.07 4.26
N MET A 12 1.36 4.31 4.04
CA MET A 12 1.62 5.42 4.96
C MET A 12 0.94 5.19 6.31
N TYR A 13 1.50 5.80 7.36
CA TYR A 13 1.01 5.76 8.75
C TYR A 13 1.05 4.38 9.40
N MET A 14 1.64 3.38 8.78
CA MET A 14 1.77 2.02 9.28
C MET A 14 3.22 1.54 9.22
N ASN A 15 3.48 0.40 9.81
CA ASN A 15 4.72 -0.37 9.68
C ASN A 15 4.39 -1.83 9.30
N SER A 16 5.38 -2.70 9.30
CA SER A 16 5.24 -4.13 8.94
C SER A 16 4.19 -4.89 9.75
N LEU A 17 3.88 -4.44 10.97
CA LEU A 17 2.91 -5.08 11.86
C LEU A 17 1.51 -5.21 11.24
N CYS A 18 1.14 -4.30 10.31
CA CYS A 18 -0.15 -4.38 9.62
C CYS A 18 -0.29 -5.65 8.73
N TRP A 19 0.81 -6.33 8.43
CA TRP A 19 0.86 -7.54 7.64
C TRP A 19 0.95 -8.83 8.45
N GLU A 20 1.01 -8.77 9.81
CA GLU A 20 1.28 -9.95 10.63
C GLU A 20 0.31 -11.12 10.36
N HIS A 21 -0.98 -10.85 10.24
CA HIS A 21 -1.99 -11.87 9.97
C HIS A 21 -1.85 -12.46 8.55
N TRP A 22 -1.52 -11.61 7.57
CA TRP A 22 -1.27 -12.04 6.18
C TRP A 22 -0.02 -12.92 6.07
N VAL A 23 1.05 -12.53 6.76
CA VAL A 23 2.29 -13.33 6.83
C VAL A 23 1.97 -14.70 7.39
N ASN A 24 1.26 -14.76 8.53
CA ASN A 24 0.88 -16.03 9.16
C ASN A 24 0.03 -16.89 8.21
N LEU A 25 -1.00 -16.33 7.59
CA LEU A 25 -1.85 -17.06 6.63
C LEU A 25 -1.03 -17.58 5.45
N CYS A 26 -0.21 -16.75 4.80
CA CYS A 26 0.57 -17.17 3.64
C CYS A 26 1.62 -18.22 4.00
N GLN A 27 2.21 -18.16 5.19
CA GLN A 27 3.14 -19.20 5.69
C GLN A 27 2.43 -20.54 5.87
N THR A 28 1.19 -20.59 6.35
CA THR A 28 0.43 -21.85 6.41
C THR A 28 0.13 -22.45 5.03
N LYS A 29 0.15 -21.62 3.98
CA LYS A 29 0.01 -22.05 2.58
C LYS A 29 1.35 -22.38 1.91
N GLY A 30 2.46 -22.38 2.66
CA GLY A 30 3.78 -22.76 2.20
C GLY A 30 4.60 -21.66 1.51
N TYR A 31 4.21 -20.39 1.67
CA TYR A 31 5.00 -19.26 1.19
C TYR A 31 6.06 -18.81 2.22
N ARG A 32 7.23 -18.44 1.73
CA ARG A 32 8.22 -17.65 2.49
C ARG A 32 7.77 -16.18 2.44
N CYS A 33 7.52 -15.57 3.59
CA CYS A 33 6.99 -14.20 3.66
C CYS A 33 8.00 -13.25 4.28
N LEU A 34 8.18 -12.09 3.65
CA LEU A 34 8.93 -10.96 4.17
C LEU A 34 8.01 -9.74 4.21
N ALA A 35 8.02 -9.02 5.32
CA ALA A 35 7.33 -7.75 5.48
C ALA A 35 8.32 -6.71 6.05
N PRO A 36 9.27 -6.20 5.24
CA PRO A 36 10.22 -5.21 5.73
C PRO A 36 9.52 -3.90 6.07
N ASP A 37 9.99 -3.24 7.11
CA ASP A 37 9.61 -1.86 7.42
C ASP A 37 10.22 -0.88 6.41
N TRP A 38 9.58 0.25 6.22
CA TRP A 38 10.22 1.36 5.53
C TRP A 38 11.39 1.90 6.36
N PRO A 39 12.38 2.55 5.74
CA PRO A 39 13.51 3.10 6.47
C PRO A 39 13.07 3.95 7.66
N GLY A 40 13.58 3.62 8.86
CA GLY A 40 13.26 4.30 10.11
C GLY A 40 11.93 3.90 10.77
N ARG A 41 11.26 2.84 10.30
CA ARG A 41 9.99 2.31 10.84
C ARG A 41 10.15 1.05 11.70
N ASP A 42 11.34 0.54 11.82
CA ASP A 42 11.75 -0.69 12.51
C ASP A 42 11.74 -0.61 14.06
N LYS A 43 11.12 0.45 14.61
CA LYS A 43 11.01 0.68 16.05
C LYS A 43 9.59 0.41 16.55
N PRO A 44 9.42 0.11 17.86
CA PRO A 44 8.09 0.01 18.47
C PRO A 44 7.25 1.29 18.23
N ILE A 45 5.94 1.11 18.07
CA ILE A 45 5.01 2.20 17.71
C ILE A 45 5.08 3.36 18.72
N GLU A 46 5.18 3.05 20.01
CA GLU A 46 5.30 4.05 21.09
C GLU A 46 6.56 4.90 20.92
N VAL A 47 7.66 4.29 20.48
CA VAL A 47 8.93 4.99 20.23
C VAL A 47 8.80 5.89 19.01
N LEU A 48 8.18 5.40 17.93
CA LEU A 48 7.95 6.20 16.72
C LEU A 48 7.06 7.42 16.99
N ARG A 49 6.00 7.25 17.80
CA ARG A 49 5.12 8.35 18.22
C ARG A 49 5.84 9.36 19.11
N LYS A 50 6.57 8.87 20.12
CA LYS A 50 7.31 9.72 21.07
C LYS A 50 8.38 10.58 20.38
N ASN A 51 8.99 10.07 19.32
CA ASN A 51 10.02 10.78 18.57
C ASN A 51 9.46 11.88 17.65
N HIS A 52 8.14 11.97 17.51
CA HIS A 52 7.54 13.02 16.67
C HIS A 52 7.69 14.41 17.32
N PRO A 53 8.10 15.45 16.54
CA PRO A 53 8.43 15.46 15.12
C PRO A 53 9.85 14.96 14.83
N ASP A 54 9.97 13.81 14.14
CA ASP A 54 11.24 13.22 13.75
C ASP A 54 11.75 13.85 12.44
N GLN A 55 12.90 14.52 12.51
CA GLN A 55 13.53 15.18 11.37
C GLN A 55 13.97 14.19 10.29
N GLN A 56 14.46 13.01 10.65
CA GLN A 56 14.88 11.99 9.68
C GLN A 56 13.68 11.45 8.92
N LEU A 57 12.57 11.18 9.62
CA LEU A 57 11.30 10.83 9.00
C LEU A 57 10.82 11.93 8.05
N GLY A 58 10.92 13.22 8.44
CA GLY A 58 10.53 14.34 7.61
C GLY A 58 11.27 14.39 6.26
N HIS A 59 12.46 13.80 6.17
CA HIS A 59 13.26 13.72 4.94
C HIS A 59 13.08 12.43 4.14
N LEU A 60 12.31 11.45 4.62
CA LEU A 60 12.06 10.21 3.89
C LEU A 60 11.25 10.49 2.61
N THR A 61 11.73 9.96 1.49
CA THR A 61 11.09 10.11 0.17
C THR A 61 10.57 8.78 -0.36
N LEU A 62 9.62 8.84 -1.29
CA LEU A 62 9.15 7.63 -2.00
C LEU A 62 10.31 6.93 -2.73
N GLY A 63 11.25 7.69 -3.30
CA GLY A 63 12.43 7.11 -3.94
C GLY A 63 13.27 6.27 -2.98
N ARG A 64 13.50 6.74 -1.75
CA ARG A 64 14.25 5.98 -0.73
C ARG A 64 13.50 4.71 -0.31
N VAL A 65 12.18 4.77 -0.20
CA VAL A 65 11.35 3.57 0.06
C VAL A 65 11.48 2.57 -1.08
N LEU A 66 11.38 3.02 -2.33
CA LEU A 66 11.51 2.14 -3.50
C LEU A 66 12.88 1.47 -3.60
N GLU A 67 13.98 2.21 -3.36
CA GLU A 67 15.32 1.62 -3.36
C GLU A 67 15.52 0.62 -2.23
N HIS A 68 15.00 0.91 -1.03
CA HIS A 68 15.05 -0.04 0.09
C HIS A 68 14.39 -1.38 -0.26
N PHE A 69 13.20 -1.37 -0.87
CA PHE A 69 12.54 -2.62 -1.32
C PHE A 69 13.24 -3.25 -2.51
N ALA A 70 13.75 -2.46 -3.46
CA ALA A 70 14.52 -2.97 -4.58
C ALA A 70 15.78 -3.72 -4.11
N ASP A 71 16.50 -3.15 -3.15
CA ASP A 71 17.70 -3.76 -2.59
C ASP A 71 17.35 -5.01 -1.77
N THR A 72 16.30 -4.97 -0.95
CA THR A 72 15.80 -6.17 -0.26
C THR A 72 15.46 -7.29 -1.24
N ILE A 73 14.74 -6.99 -2.33
CA ILE A 73 14.35 -7.99 -3.33
C ILE A 73 15.59 -8.60 -4.03
N LYS A 74 16.59 -7.78 -4.34
CA LYS A 74 17.84 -8.27 -4.98
C LYS A 74 18.65 -9.22 -4.11
N THR A 75 18.42 -9.25 -2.79
CA THR A 75 19.08 -10.23 -1.89
C THR A 75 18.41 -11.59 -1.89
N LEU A 76 17.26 -11.75 -2.55
CA LEU A 76 16.52 -13.01 -2.60
C LEU A 76 17.05 -13.93 -3.70
N ASP A 77 16.98 -15.23 -3.46
CA ASP A 77 17.41 -16.26 -4.40
C ASP A 77 16.50 -16.38 -5.63
N GLU A 78 15.28 -15.83 -5.54
CA GLU A 78 14.26 -15.82 -6.61
C GLU A 78 13.51 -14.49 -6.64
N LYS A 79 12.96 -14.12 -7.81
CA LYS A 79 12.05 -12.98 -7.90
C LYS A 79 10.77 -13.30 -7.12
N PRO A 80 10.36 -12.44 -6.15
CA PRO A 80 9.18 -12.69 -5.33
C PRO A 80 7.89 -12.29 -6.04
N ILE A 81 6.75 -12.65 -5.44
CA ILE A 81 5.49 -11.93 -5.55
C ILE A 81 5.58 -10.71 -4.64
N ILE A 82 5.13 -9.55 -5.10
CA ILE A 82 5.04 -8.33 -4.26
C ILE A 82 3.60 -7.94 -4.03
N ILE A 83 3.21 -7.77 -2.76
CA ILE A 83 1.85 -7.36 -2.36
C ILE A 83 1.96 -6.06 -1.56
N GLY A 84 1.30 -5.01 -2.01
CA GLY A 84 1.38 -3.71 -1.34
C GLY A 84 0.03 -3.05 -1.13
N HIS A 85 -0.09 -2.33 -0.03
CA HIS A 85 -1.30 -1.59 0.35
C HIS A 85 -1.07 -0.08 0.26
N SER A 86 -2.04 0.67 -0.24
CA SER A 86 -2.02 2.13 -0.28
C SER A 86 -0.79 2.68 -1.05
N MET A 87 0.08 3.42 -0.41
CA MET A 87 1.36 3.86 -0.99
C MET A 87 2.27 2.66 -1.34
N GLY A 88 2.19 1.56 -0.58
CA GLY A 88 2.83 0.29 -0.91
C GLY A 88 2.28 -0.30 -2.21
N GLY A 89 1.00 -0.11 -2.52
CA GLY A 89 0.40 -0.51 -3.80
C GLY A 89 0.96 0.28 -4.99
N LEU A 90 1.25 1.57 -4.81
CA LEU A 90 1.98 2.36 -5.81
C LEU A 90 3.42 1.86 -5.96
N ALA A 91 4.08 1.53 -4.84
CA ALA A 91 5.42 0.95 -4.88
C ALA A 91 5.44 -0.38 -5.66
N VAL A 92 4.42 -1.24 -5.49
CA VAL A 92 4.25 -2.47 -6.31
C VAL A 92 4.26 -2.14 -7.80
N GLN A 93 3.43 -1.19 -8.24
CA GLN A 93 3.35 -0.82 -9.66
C GLN A 93 4.70 -0.32 -10.20
N LEU A 94 5.46 0.43 -9.40
CA LEU A 94 6.78 0.98 -9.79
C LEU A 94 7.89 -0.08 -9.79
N LEU A 95 7.90 -0.98 -8.81
CA LEU A 95 8.90 -2.06 -8.68
C LEU A 95 8.68 -3.16 -9.74
N LEU A 96 7.40 -3.47 -10.06
CA LEU A 96 7.05 -4.44 -11.09
C LEU A 96 7.61 -4.02 -12.47
N GLN A 97 7.62 -2.72 -12.77
CA GLN A 97 8.19 -2.19 -14.01
C GLN A 97 9.72 -2.18 -14.05
N ARG A 98 10.38 -2.41 -12.92
CA ARG A 98 11.83 -2.62 -12.83
C ARG A 98 12.21 -4.10 -12.97
N ASP A 99 11.25 -4.97 -13.31
CA ASP A 99 11.42 -6.42 -13.44
C ASP A 99 11.94 -7.10 -12.16
N LEU A 100 11.52 -6.58 -10.99
CA LEU A 100 11.97 -7.06 -9.68
C LEU A 100 11.07 -8.15 -9.07
N ALA A 101 9.93 -8.47 -9.71
CA ALA A 101 8.98 -9.45 -9.18
C ALA A 101 8.33 -10.24 -10.32
N VAL A 102 7.81 -11.43 -10.01
CA VAL A 102 7.09 -12.30 -10.97
C VAL A 102 5.61 -11.95 -11.07
N ALA A 103 5.03 -11.33 -10.06
CA ALA A 103 3.67 -10.81 -10.03
C ALA A 103 3.54 -9.69 -9.00
N GLY A 104 2.55 -8.83 -9.17
CA GLY A 104 2.24 -7.74 -8.24
C GLY A 104 0.77 -7.71 -7.86
N VAL A 105 0.48 -7.38 -6.60
CA VAL A 105 -0.86 -7.09 -6.11
C VAL A 105 -0.86 -5.73 -5.43
N ALA A 106 -1.67 -4.81 -5.93
CA ALA A 106 -1.77 -3.43 -5.44
C ALA A 106 -3.16 -3.20 -4.84
N ILE A 107 -3.22 -3.24 -3.50
CA ILE A 107 -4.46 -3.12 -2.71
C ILE A 107 -4.66 -1.65 -2.36
N ASP A 108 -5.82 -1.08 -2.70
CA ASP A 108 -6.18 0.33 -2.47
C ASP A 108 -5.03 1.29 -2.80
N SER A 109 -4.41 1.06 -3.95
CA SER A 109 -3.16 1.70 -4.37
C SER A 109 -3.28 3.22 -4.49
N ALA A 110 -2.34 3.96 -3.91
CA ALA A 110 -2.18 5.37 -4.22
C ALA A 110 -2.02 5.57 -5.74
N PRO A 111 -2.63 6.64 -6.30
CA PRO A 111 -2.64 6.86 -7.74
C PRO A 111 -1.25 7.29 -8.25
N PRO A 112 -0.76 6.73 -9.34
CA PRO A 112 0.40 7.26 -10.05
C PRO A 112 0.03 8.54 -10.82
N MET A 113 1.05 9.26 -11.29
CA MET A 113 0.88 10.46 -12.10
C MET A 113 -0.04 10.20 -13.31
N GLY A 114 -0.99 11.10 -13.50
CA GLY A 114 -1.99 11.02 -14.59
C GLY A 114 -3.23 10.17 -14.26
N VAL A 115 -3.35 9.69 -13.01
CA VAL A 115 -4.55 9.08 -12.46
C VAL A 115 -5.06 9.99 -11.35
N PHE A 116 -6.22 10.60 -11.52
CA PHE A 116 -6.75 11.59 -10.57
C PHE A 116 -8.27 11.49 -10.45
N THR A 117 -8.80 12.09 -9.40
CA THR A 117 -10.23 12.18 -9.12
C THR A 117 -10.57 13.51 -8.46
N THR A 118 -11.80 13.97 -8.64
CA THR A 118 -12.36 15.14 -7.96
C THR A 118 -13.32 14.76 -6.83
N LYS A 119 -13.38 13.47 -6.46
CA LYS A 119 -14.24 13.01 -5.36
C LYS A 119 -13.86 13.73 -4.06
N TRP A 120 -14.87 14.26 -3.38
CA TRP A 120 -14.69 15.01 -2.14
C TRP A 120 -13.98 14.21 -1.05
N SER A 121 -14.30 12.92 -0.90
CA SER A 121 -13.63 12.06 0.08
C SER A 121 -12.12 12.00 -0.15
N PHE A 122 -11.68 11.85 -1.40
CA PHE A 122 -10.26 11.88 -1.78
C PHE A 122 -9.61 13.21 -1.43
N LEU A 123 -10.22 14.34 -1.83
CA LEU A 123 -9.67 15.68 -1.58
C LEU A 123 -9.57 15.95 -0.07
N LYS A 124 -10.64 15.69 0.69
CA LYS A 124 -10.69 15.86 2.14
C LYS A 124 -9.61 15.00 2.84
N SER A 125 -9.45 13.75 2.45
CA SER A 125 -8.50 12.82 3.06
C SER A 125 -7.04 13.21 2.76
N ASN A 126 -6.75 13.66 1.54
CA ASN A 126 -5.38 13.86 1.09
C ASN A 126 -4.88 15.32 1.24
N TRP A 127 -5.77 16.32 1.36
CA TRP A 127 -5.39 17.73 1.47
C TRP A 127 -4.30 18.03 2.51
N PRO A 128 -4.36 17.51 3.74
CA PRO A 128 -3.34 17.80 4.74
C PRO A 128 -1.93 17.30 4.38
N HIS A 129 -1.81 16.36 3.45
CA HIS A 129 -0.53 15.83 2.99
C HIS A 129 0.10 16.70 1.89
N ILE A 130 -0.75 17.21 0.98
CA ILE A 130 -0.30 17.89 -0.24
C ILE A 130 -0.41 19.40 -0.19
N THR A 131 -1.06 19.97 0.86
CA THR A 131 -1.21 21.42 1.00
C THR A 131 0.15 22.16 0.89
N PRO A 132 0.25 23.25 0.10
CA PRO A 132 1.50 23.99 -0.06
C PRO A 132 1.85 24.83 1.18
N PHE A 133 0.91 25.05 2.10
CA PHE A 133 1.09 25.93 3.27
C PHE A 133 1.93 25.32 4.39
N VAL A 134 2.30 24.04 4.29
CA VAL A 134 3.14 23.35 5.28
C VAL A 134 4.38 22.82 4.60
N SER A 135 5.55 22.98 5.26
CA SER A 135 6.81 22.45 4.74
C SER A 135 6.72 20.95 4.45
N GLN A 136 7.26 20.54 3.32
CA GLN A 136 7.36 19.12 2.97
C GLN A 136 8.28 18.33 3.91
N ASN A 137 9.18 19.00 4.61
CA ASN A 137 10.12 18.38 5.57
C ASN A 137 9.52 18.24 6.97
N SER A 138 8.31 18.80 7.19
CA SER A 138 7.59 18.62 8.45
C SER A 138 6.86 17.29 8.44
N PRO A 139 7.22 16.33 9.31
CA PRO A 139 6.47 15.08 9.44
C PRO A 139 5.04 15.37 9.90
N ILE A 140 4.15 14.42 9.71
CA ILE A 140 2.73 14.56 10.01
C ILE A 140 2.23 13.38 10.84
N GLU A 141 1.42 13.67 11.85
CA GLU A 141 0.65 12.68 12.59
C GLU A 141 -0.75 12.52 12.01
N MET A 142 -1.28 11.31 12.13
CA MET A 142 -2.68 11.00 11.87
C MET A 142 -3.45 11.14 13.19
N THR A 143 -4.38 12.10 13.30
CA THR A 143 -5.26 12.13 14.47
C THR A 143 -6.27 11.00 14.44
N PHE A 144 -6.83 10.64 15.61
CA PHE A 144 -7.81 9.56 15.70
C PHE A 144 -9.04 9.85 14.84
N GLU A 145 -9.57 11.07 14.85
CA GLU A 145 -10.75 11.47 14.07
C GLU A 145 -10.50 11.36 12.56
N ARG A 146 -9.28 11.65 12.12
CA ARG A 146 -8.90 11.48 10.72
C ARG A 146 -8.78 10.01 10.36
N PHE A 147 -8.17 9.21 11.23
CA PHE A 147 -8.07 7.76 11.04
C PHE A 147 -9.45 7.11 10.96
N GLN A 148 -10.38 7.49 11.84
CA GLN A 148 -11.78 7.06 11.80
C GLN A 148 -12.41 7.32 10.42
N TYR A 149 -12.30 8.53 9.92
CA TYR A 149 -12.89 8.91 8.64
C TYR A 149 -12.21 8.25 7.46
N THR A 150 -10.89 8.12 7.50
CA THR A 150 -10.09 7.75 6.33
C THR A 150 -9.87 6.24 6.21
N PHE A 151 -9.51 5.55 7.30
CA PHE A 151 -9.10 4.14 7.28
C PHE A 151 -10.20 3.18 7.69
N VAL A 152 -10.95 3.52 8.73
CA VAL A 152 -11.82 2.57 9.46
C VAL A 152 -13.25 3.09 9.61
N ASN A 153 -13.74 3.83 8.63
CA ASN A 153 -15.00 4.57 8.64
C ASN A 153 -16.27 3.69 8.83
N SER A 154 -16.18 2.38 8.68
CA SER A 154 -17.29 1.45 8.93
C SER A 154 -17.09 0.53 10.14
N PHE A 155 -15.97 0.65 10.86
CA PHE A 155 -15.68 -0.20 12.02
C PHE A 155 -16.47 0.27 13.26
N PRO A 156 -16.79 -0.63 14.20
CA PRO A 156 -17.24 -0.25 15.55
C PRO A 156 -16.18 0.62 16.25
N LEU A 157 -16.61 1.58 17.08
CA LEU A 157 -15.70 2.54 17.74
C LEU A 157 -14.56 1.86 18.52
N ALA A 158 -14.85 0.77 19.20
CA ALA A 158 -13.83 0.03 19.95
C ALA A 158 -12.74 -0.54 19.04
N GLU A 159 -13.13 -1.09 17.88
CA GLU A 159 -12.20 -1.61 16.87
C GLU A 159 -11.41 -0.48 16.20
N GLN A 160 -12.02 0.68 15.96
CA GLN A 160 -11.33 1.86 15.44
C GLN A 160 -10.21 2.30 16.38
N ARG A 161 -10.47 2.36 17.71
CA ARG A 161 -9.47 2.70 18.72
C ARG A 161 -8.35 1.66 18.79
N ALA A 162 -8.71 0.38 18.84
CA ALA A 162 -7.73 -0.71 18.87
C ALA A 162 -6.81 -0.68 17.65
N ALA A 163 -7.36 -0.48 16.44
CA ALA A 163 -6.58 -0.36 15.22
C ALA A 163 -5.67 0.89 15.22
N TYR A 164 -6.18 2.04 15.69
CA TYR A 164 -5.38 3.26 15.81
C TYR A 164 -4.21 3.05 16.75
N GLU A 165 -4.44 2.54 17.95
CA GLU A 165 -3.41 2.30 18.96
C GLU A 165 -2.36 1.30 18.45
N ARG A 166 -2.79 0.26 17.77
CA ARG A 166 -1.93 -0.83 17.32
C ARG A 166 -1.06 -0.49 16.11
N TYR A 167 -1.51 0.36 15.19
CA TYR A 167 -0.87 0.48 13.88
C TYR A 167 -0.40 1.87 13.51
N VAL A 168 -1.04 2.94 14.01
CA VAL A 168 -0.80 4.28 13.49
C VAL A 168 0.51 4.87 14.00
N VAL A 169 1.34 5.34 13.09
CA VAL A 169 2.62 6.00 13.34
C VAL A 169 2.73 7.31 12.55
N PRO A 170 3.59 8.26 12.95
CA PRO A 170 3.83 9.49 12.17
C PRO A 170 4.37 9.22 10.77
N GLU A 171 4.22 10.16 9.85
CA GLU A 171 4.56 10.00 8.44
C GLU A 171 5.35 11.16 7.85
N SER A 172 6.08 10.91 6.76
CA SER A 172 6.71 11.94 5.94
C SER A 172 5.73 12.57 4.95
N ARG A 173 5.66 13.90 4.90
CA ARG A 173 4.90 14.63 3.86
C ARG A 173 5.54 14.55 2.47
N ARG A 174 6.83 14.21 2.38
CA ARG A 174 7.51 14.07 1.08
C ARG A 174 6.95 12.91 0.27
N ILE A 175 6.61 11.80 0.91
CA ILE A 175 6.14 10.59 0.24
C ILE A 175 4.89 10.85 -0.61
N PRO A 176 3.78 11.37 -0.07
CA PRO A 176 2.58 11.65 -0.87
C PRO A 176 2.80 12.76 -1.90
N ARG A 177 3.70 13.72 -1.66
CA ARG A 177 4.05 14.73 -2.65
C ARG A 177 4.88 14.16 -3.80
N ASN A 178 5.81 13.24 -3.51
CA ASN A 178 6.56 12.54 -4.55
C ASN A 178 5.65 11.63 -5.40
N SER A 179 4.58 11.05 -4.83
CA SER A 179 3.65 10.22 -5.59
C SER A 179 2.92 11.00 -6.69
N LEU A 180 2.71 12.30 -6.54
CA LEU A 180 2.09 13.15 -7.57
C LEU A 180 2.89 13.19 -8.88
N THR A 181 4.19 12.93 -8.83
CA THR A 181 5.08 12.88 -9.99
C THR A 181 5.57 11.47 -10.32
N ALA A 182 5.14 10.46 -9.58
CA ALA A 182 5.53 9.08 -9.78
C ALA A 182 4.91 8.53 -11.07
N ARG A 183 5.74 8.26 -12.06
CA ARG A 183 5.31 7.81 -13.39
C ARG A 183 5.33 6.30 -13.50
N VAL A 184 4.17 5.74 -13.79
CA VAL A 184 4.00 4.35 -14.19
C VAL A 184 3.94 4.28 -15.72
N GLY A 185 4.75 3.43 -16.31
CA GLY A 185 4.79 3.23 -17.78
C GLY A 185 3.68 2.29 -18.24
N PHE A 186 2.44 2.72 -18.22
CA PHE A 186 1.25 1.92 -18.52
C PHE A 186 1.25 1.17 -19.87
N LYS A 187 2.15 1.56 -20.78
CA LYS A 187 2.31 0.93 -22.10
C LYS A 187 3.47 -0.07 -22.13
N LYS A 188 4.26 -0.16 -21.04
CA LYS A 188 5.36 -1.12 -20.96
C LYS A 188 4.84 -2.50 -20.58
N SER A 189 5.46 -3.53 -21.10
CA SER A 189 5.24 -4.90 -20.65
C SER A 189 5.61 -5.03 -19.18
N HIS A 190 4.84 -5.81 -18.44
CA HIS A 190 5.07 -6.07 -17.02
C HIS A 190 4.54 -7.48 -16.65
N PRO A 191 5.04 -8.09 -15.58
CA PRO A 191 4.46 -9.30 -15.02
C PRO A 191 2.99 -9.13 -14.60
N PRO A 192 2.22 -10.20 -14.35
CA PRO A 192 0.84 -10.10 -13.93
C PRO A 192 0.64 -9.12 -12.76
N LEU A 193 -0.38 -8.26 -12.87
CA LEU A 193 -0.74 -7.25 -11.88
C LEU A 193 -2.21 -7.35 -11.53
N LEU A 194 -2.52 -7.46 -10.23
CA LEU A 194 -3.88 -7.36 -9.71
C LEU A 194 -4.04 -6.03 -8.97
N LEU A 195 -5.06 -5.27 -9.35
CA LEU A 195 -5.50 -4.05 -8.65
C LEU A 195 -6.74 -4.39 -7.83
N ILE A 196 -6.70 -4.14 -6.53
CA ILE A 196 -7.83 -4.36 -5.61
C ILE A 196 -8.32 -3.03 -5.07
N ALA A 197 -9.64 -2.90 -4.93
CA ALA A 197 -10.28 -1.71 -4.37
C ALA A 197 -11.34 -2.07 -3.33
N GLY A 198 -11.36 -1.33 -2.21
CA GLY A 198 -12.47 -1.29 -1.27
C GLY A 198 -13.53 -0.28 -1.70
N SER A 199 -14.82 -0.69 -1.78
CA SER A 199 -15.88 0.20 -2.25
C SER A 199 -16.20 1.34 -1.26
N ALA A 200 -15.86 1.17 0.03
CA ALA A 200 -16.07 2.16 1.09
C ALA A 200 -14.78 2.94 1.46
N ASP A 201 -13.74 2.88 0.63
CA ASP A 201 -12.50 3.62 0.84
C ASP A 201 -12.69 5.13 0.62
N ASN A 202 -12.44 5.92 1.69
CA ASN A 202 -12.53 7.38 1.65
C ASN A 202 -11.20 8.05 1.23
N ILE A 203 -10.07 7.32 1.28
CA ILE A 203 -8.76 7.86 0.85
C ILE A 203 -8.56 7.65 -0.64
N ILE A 204 -8.75 6.41 -1.11
CA ILE A 204 -8.54 6.00 -2.50
C ILE A 204 -9.85 5.37 -3.02
N PRO A 205 -10.82 6.17 -3.45
CA PRO A 205 -12.10 5.63 -3.91
C PRO A 205 -11.94 4.57 -5.00
N ALA A 206 -12.73 3.50 -4.97
CA ALA A 206 -12.67 2.40 -5.93
C ALA A 206 -12.70 2.86 -7.40
N SER A 207 -13.44 3.95 -7.71
CA SER A 207 -13.44 4.55 -9.04
C SER A 207 -12.08 5.08 -9.49
N LEU A 208 -11.20 5.51 -8.55
CA LEU A 208 -9.85 5.96 -8.86
C LEU A 208 -8.96 4.76 -9.20
N ILE A 209 -9.07 3.65 -8.46
CA ILE A 209 -8.38 2.38 -8.80
C ILE A 209 -8.86 1.85 -10.15
N LYS A 210 -10.16 1.91 -10.43
CA LYS A 210 -10.73 1.53 -11.74
C LYS A 210 -10.16 2.40 -12.86
N SER A 211 -9.98 3.69 -12.62
CA SER A 211 -9.32 4.60 -13.57
C SER A 211 -7.84 4.26 -13.77
N ASN A 212 -7.13 3.86 -12.72
CA ASN A 212 -5.77 3.36 -12.81
C ASN A 212 -5.71 2.08 -13.66
N TYR A 213 -6.56 1.10 -13.35
CA TYR A 213 -6.71 -0.13 -14.13
C TYR A 213 -6.95 0.13 -15.63
N ALA A 214 -7.81 1.08 -15.95
CA ALA A 214 -8.14 1.42 -17.33
C ALA A 214 -6.93 1.93 -18.15
N LYS A 215 -5.88 2.47 -17.49
CA LYS A 215 -4.64 2.88 -18.16
C LYS A 215 -3.83 1.68 -18.68
N TYR A 216 -3.88 0.55 -17.97
CA TYR A 216 -3.18 -0.69 -18.33
C TYR A 216 -3.81 -1.46 -19.50
N LYS A 217 -5.07 -1.24 -19.81
CA LYS A 217 -5.79 -1.94 -20.92
C LYS A 217 -5.14 -1.82 -22.30
N ARG A 218 -4.08 -1.01 -22.43
CA ARG A 218 -3.36 -0.81 -23.69
C ARG A 218 -2.11 -1.66 -23.84
N THR A 219 -1.90 -2.64 -22.95
CA THR A 219 -0.75 -3.56 -23.00
C THR A 219 -1.21 -4.99 -23.25
N SER A 220 -0.29 -5.85 -23.72
CA SER A 220 -0.48 -7.30 -23.78
C SER A 220 -0.27 -8.01 -22.44
N SER A 221 0.19 -7.28 -21.42
CA SER A 221 0.40 -7.82 -20.07
C SER A 221 -0.91 -8.05 -19.34
N VAL A 222 -0.96 -9.09 -18.50
CA VAL A 222 -2.14 -9.39 -17.69
C VAL A 222 -2.27 -8.34 -16.60
N THR A 223 -3.40 -7.63 -16.60
CA THR A 223 -3.81 -6.73 -15.51
C THR A 223 -5.25 -7.01 -15.19
N ASP A 224 -5.52 -7.36 -13.95
CA ASP A 224 -6.87 -7.65 -13.45
C ASP A 224 -7.29 -6.63 -12.40
N PHE A 225 -8.61 -6.50 -12.20
CA PHE A 225 -9.19 -5.59 -11.22
C PHE A 225 -10.30 -6.30 -10.43
N LYS A 226 -10.29 -6.14 -9.12
CA LYS A 226 -11.35 -6.64 -8.23
C LYS A 226 -11.75 -5.55 -7.24
N GLU A 227 -13.05 -5.28 -7.15
CA GLU A 227 -13.65 -4.44 -6.12
C GLU A 227 -14.32 -5.32 -5.05
N PHE A 228 -14.06 -5.04 -3.78
CA PHE A 228 -14.70 -5.68 -2.64
C PHE A 228 -15.71 -4.72 -2.01
N ALA A 229 -16.95 -5.15 -1.95
CA ALA A 229 -18.05 -4.35 -1.40
C ALA A 229 -17.88 -4.13 0.11
N GLY A 230 -18.15 -2.90 0.57
CA GLY A 230 -18.11 -2.54 1.99
C GLY A 230 -16.72 -2.47 2.62
N ARG A 231 -15.65 -2.72 1.88
CA ARG A 231 -14.29 -2.62 2.39
C ARG A 231 -13.83 -1.18 2.43
N THR A 232 -13.25 -0.79 3.58
CA THR A 232 -12.66 0.53 3.83
C THR A 232 -11.19 0.55 3.39
N HIS A 233 -10.49 1.68 3.57
CA HIS A 233 -9.06 1.73 3.27
C HIS A 233 -8.24 0.73 4.09
N PHE A 234 -8.68 0.36 5.30
CA PHE A 234 -8.02 -0.67 6.11
C PHE A 234 -8.51 -2.09 5.75
N ILE A 235 -8.78 -2.35 4.47
CA ILE A 235 -9.21 -3.64 3.92
C ILE A 235 -8.33 -4.82 4.37
N ILE A 236 -7.03 -4.58 4.57
CA ILE A 236 -6.05 -5.61 4.97
C ILE A 236 -6.17 -6.07 6.42
N GLY A 237 -6.86 -5.30 7.28
CA GLY A 237 -7.11 -5.64 8.69
C GLY A 237 -8.58 -5.54 9.09
N GLN A 238 -9.49 -5.29 8.13
CA GLN A 238 -10.93 -5.29 8.38
C GLN A 238 -11.43 -6.71 8.64
N LYS A 239 -12.44 -6.88 9.49
CA LYS A 239 -13.07 -8.19 9.75
C LYS A 239 -13.32 -8.96 8.44
N ASN A 240 -13.02 -10.26 8.42
CA ASN A 240 -13.05 -11.12 7.23
C ASN A 240 -12.06 -10.67 6.13
N TRP A 241 -10.90 -10.11 6.50
CA TRP A 241 -9.81 -9.78 5.57
C TRP A 241 -9.30 -11.02 4.81
N GLU A 242 -9.51 -12.21 5.38
CA GLU A 242 -9.14 -13.50 4.78
C GLU A 242 -9.78 -13.69 3.39
N GLU A 243 -11.00 -13.21 3.19
CA GLU A 243 -11.67 -13.25 1.88
C GLU A 243 -10.82 -12.57 0.78
N VAL A 244 -10.20 -11.45 1.11
CA VAL A 244 -9.32 -10.70 0.19
C VAL A 244 -8.02 -11.46 -0.04
N ALA A 245 -7.45 -12.01 1.02
CA ALA A 245 -6.20 -12.78 0.96
C ALA A 245 -6.37 -14.07 0.14
N GLU A 246 -7.44 -14.80 0.37
CA GLU A 246 -7.77 -16.03 -0.36
C GLU A 246 -8.05 -15.77 -1.85
N TYR A 247 -8.75 -14.68 -2.16
CA TYR A 247 -8.94 -14.24 -3.54
C TYR A 247 -7.59 -13.98 -4.25
N ILE A 248 -6.67 -13.30 -3.57
CA ILE A 248 -5.32 -13.02 -4.10
C ILE A 248 -4.57 -14.33 -4.34
N LEU A 249 -4.55 -15.24 -3.38
CA LEU A 249 -3.86 -16.52 -3.51
C LEU A 249 -4.45 -17.39 -4.63
N ALA A 250 -5.78 -17.39 -4.79
CA ALA A 250 -6.46 -18.06 -5.89
C ALA A 250 -6.06 -17.45 -7.24
N TRP A 251 -6.04 -16.12 -7.35
CA TRP A 251 -5.62 -15.41 -8.54
C TRP A 251 -4.16 -15.69 -8.91
N LEU A 252 -3.23 -15.67 -7.94
CA LEU A 252 -1.82 -16.02 -8.16
C LEU A 252 -1.68 -17.44 -8.71
N ASN A 253 -2.41 -18.39 -8.12
CA ASN A 253 -2.41 -19.78 -8.60
C ASN A 253 -2.96 -19.90 -10.04
N GLU A 254 -4.03 -19.19 -10.39
CA GLU A 254 -4.60 -19.13 -11.74
C GLU A 254 -3.59 -18.58 -12.76
N LYS A 255 -2.80 -17.57 -12.37
CA LYS A 255 -1.75 -17.00 -13.25
C LYS A 255 -0.48 -17.86 -13.31
N GLY A 256 -0.43 -18.97 -12.59
CA GLY A 256 0.70 -19.89 -12.64
C GLY A 256 1.92 -19.43 -11.85
N VAL A 257 1.72 -18.53 -10.90
CA VAL A 257 2.77 -17.88 -10.08
C VAL A 257 2.90 -18.56 -8.72
#